data_d5d5a0344c976e403e6fa62e14814321
#
_entry.id   d5d5a0344c976e403e6fa62e14814321
#
_cell.length_a   1.000
_cell.length_b   1.000
_cell.length_c   1.000
_cell.angle_alpha   90.00
_cell.angle_beta   90.00
_cell.angle_gamma   90.00
#
_symmetry.space_group_name_H-M   'P 1'
#
loop_
_entity.id
_entity.type
_entity.pdbx_description
1 polymer ?
#
loop_
_entity_poly.entity_id
_entity_poly.type
_entity_poly.pdbx_seq_one_letter_code
_entity_poly.pdbx_strand_id
1 'polypeptide(L)'
;MAIKKLQLQVINNETDYSNITIGNSKFMDDIWELSPFMTSNTIKDSQKKINFGYIQNEDMKITVKLYTYHKLGQIKPSSIRDYIVGSFPPFIKYCNLNNINGFNEVTKEIFLNFSMWLKEEKKFAQQSGYISSRIVEEIIKLGQIKGWNVSKTNFADMNSMDLWKPQKLVKENKTKPIPKEIFDKILYYAVNKEMNILTKAGIIIQSQTGLRINEVLSIKQGCIHKTSDGYDYMEVTLKKTEKGEPIIHKVFINELVKNTIKELEKNTKELRHNSGLKELFLTRSTKYKSIGVYTIEKWNNKLSKFIIKWDIRDEKGDLYSLKSHQFRATFVREIIKQKVPIAMIMKQFAHVSIEMTSHYLTLKDEEVKEIYSDMILSPTSKIAGLRAKEIKTKLDEQFHGKTEQEIDDIVSNLSKSMSFNPLPTGVCLYDFRRGNCSDGDGCFFYNCPNYVTEVKFYPILKQELELMEKEMARFKELGRERDWQRQYVKYQYLKPLVDSLEVQMNGKEA
;
A
#
# COMPACT_ATOMS: atom_id res chain seq x y z
N MET A 1 -3.28 17.57 15.17
CA MET A 1 -4.27 17.06 16.16
C MET A 1 -3.94 15.58 16.36
N ALA A 2 -3.44 15.23 17.55
CA ALA A 2 -3.20 13.85 17.91
C ALA A 2 -4.53 13.08 17.83
N ILE A 3 -4.52 11.93 17.17
CA ILE A 3 -5.66 10.99 17.21
C ILE A 3 -5.82 10.65 18.70
N LYS A 4 -6.94 11.08 19.32
CA LYS A 4 -7.27 10.63 20.66
C LYS A 4 -7.24 9.11 20.63
N LYS A 5 -6.23 8.49 21.27
CA LYS A 5 -6.27 7.05 21.54
C LYS A 5 -7.60 6.78 22.24
N LEU A 6 -8.37 5.85 21.70
CA LEU A 6 -9.57 5.35 22.36
C LEU A 6 -9.15 4.89 23.76
N GLN A 7 -9.45 5.68 24.77
CA GLN A 7 -9.40 5.23 26.17
C GLN A 7 -10.67 4.38 26.38
N LEU A 8 -10.57 3.10 26.02
CA LEU A 8 -11.64 2.15 26.31
C LEU A 8 -11.60 1.79 27.78
N GLN A 9 -12.76 1.86 28.44
CA GLN A 9 -12.90 1.34 29.79
C GLN A 9 -12.72 -0.18 29.78
N VAL A 10 -12.15 -0.75 30.83
CA VAL A 10 -12.08 -2.20 30.97
C VAL A 10 -13.49 -2.72 31.26
N ILE A 11 -14.00 -3.60 30.40
CA ILE A 11 -15.32 -4.24 30.58
C ILE A 11 -15.12 -5.59 31.24
N ASN A 12 -15.76 -5.77 32.42
CA ASN A 12 -15.86 -7.03 33.16
C ASN A 12 -17.29 -7.57 33.05
N ASN A 13 -17.52 -8.81 33.46
CA ASN A 13 -18.85 -9.44 33.43
C ASN A 13 -19.91 -8.71 34.29
N GLU A 14 -19.47 -7.87 35.24
CA GLU A 14 -20.34 -7.08 36.14
C GLU A 14 -20.51 -5.63 35.65
N THR A 15 -19.96 -5.28 34.46
CA THR A 15 -19.99 -3.91 33.98
C THR A 15 -21.38 -3.53 33.47
N ASP A 16 -21.95 -2.46 34.01
CA ASP A 16 -23.16 -1.83 33.44
C ASP A 16 -22.82 -1.16 32.10
N TYR A 17 -23.30 -1.76 31.01
CA TYR A 17 -23.10 -1.28 29.67
C TYR A 17 -23.80 0.05 29.35
N SER A 18 -24.79 0.46 30.17
CA SER A 18 -25.59 1.68 29.89
C SER A 18 -24.76 2.96 29.95
N ASN A 19 -23.66 2.96 30.71
CA ASN A 19 -22.78 4.11 30.92
C ASN A 19 -21.57 4.17 29.98
N ILE A 20 -21.38 3.14 29.16
CA ILE A 20 -20.24 3.11 28.20
C ILE A 20 -20.56 3.95 26.97
N THR A 21 -19.68 4.90 26.67
CA THR A 21 -19.76 5.74 25.47
C THR A 21 -18.73 5.34 24.42
N ILE A 22 -19.15 5.34 23.16
CA ILE A 22 -18.30 5.00 21.99
C ILE A 22 -18.49 6.10 20.94
N GLY A 23 -17.50 6.97 20.82
CA GLY A 23 -17.62 8.14 19.97
C GLY A 23 -18.77 9.04 20.43
N ASN A 24 -19.78 9.22 19.58
CA ASN A 24 -20.98 10.01 19.87
C ASN A 24 -22.19 9.12 20.26
N SER A 25 -21.98 7.86 20.57
CA SER A 25 -23.03 6.87 20.85
C SER A 25 -22.81 6.20 22.19
N LYS A 26 -23.86 5.58 22.74
CA LYS A 26 -23.80 4.66 23.88
C LYS A 26 -23.60 3.23 23.41
N PHE A 27 -23.06 2.37 24.26
CA PHE A 27 -22.86 0.95 23.96
C PHE A 27 -24.17 0.26 23.56
N MET A 28 -25.28 0.58 24.24
CA MET A 28 -26.58 -0.04 23.97
C MET A 28 -27.25 0.46 22.68
N ASP A 29 -26.80 1.55 22.08
CA ASP A 29 -27.38 2.05 20.83
C ASP A 29 -27.18 1.05 19.68
N ASP A 30 -28.19 0.90 18.82
CA ASP A 30 -28.09 0.06 17.61
C ASP A 30 -27.12 0.61 16.56
N ILE A 31 -26.83 1.90 16.63
CA ILE A 31 -25.90 2.57 15.70
C ILE A 31 -24.79 3.24 16.51
N TRP A 32 -23.54 2.77 16.29
CA TRP A 32 -22.38 3.45 16.84
C TRP A 32 -21.81 4.44 15.82
N GLU A 33 -21.69 5.70 16.22
CA GLU A 33 -21.12 6.75 15.41
C GLU A 33 -19.65 6.98 15.74
N LEU A 34 -18.77 6.59 14.80
CA LEU A 34 -17.32 6.59 14.96
C LEU A 34 -16.64 7.85 14.38
N SER A 35 -17.40 8.91 14.06
CA SER A 35 -16.88 10.15 13.46
C SER A 35 -15.71 10.76 14.24
N PRO A 36 -15.69 10.78 15.59
CA PRO A 36 -14.54 11.28 16.35
C PRO A 36 -13.24 10.52 16.11
N PHE A 37 -13.32 9.27 15.69
CA PHE A 37 -12.18 8.40 15.43
C PHE A 37 -11.86 8.23 13.94
N MET A 38 -12.77 8.67 13.06
CA MET A 38 -12.67 8.57 11.61
C MET A 38 -12.63 9.97 10.98
N THR A 39 -11.52 10.67 11.16
CA THR A 39 -11.34 12.09 10.79
C THR A 39 -11.20 12.33 9.27
N SER A 40 -11.29 11.30 8.43
CA SER A 40 -11.16 11.47 6.98
C SER A 40 -12.41 12.12 6.38
N ASN A 41 -12.23 13.29 5.74
CA ASN A 41 -13.31 14.02 5.04
C ASN A 41 -13.68 13.40 3.68
N THR A 42 -12.88 12.44 3.19
CA THR A 42 -13.11 11.73 1.90
C THR A 42 -14.02 10.50 2.04
N ILE A 43 -14.42 10.15 3.26
CA ILE A 43 -15.34 9.06 3.59
C ILE A 43 -16.71 9.63 3.89
N LYS A 44 -17.77 8.99 3.37
CA LYS A 44 -19.14 9.39 3.69
C LYS A 44 -19.46 9.21 5.18
N ASP A 45 -20.32 10.05 5.75
CA ASP A 45 -20.73 9.93 7.15
C ASP A 45 -21.43 8.59 7.45
N SER A 46 -22.19 8.04 6.49
CA SER A 46 -22.77 6.71 6.62
C SER A 46 -21.73 5.60 6.78
N GLN A 47 -20.52 5.79 6.27
CA GLN A 47 -19.39 4.84 6.40
C GLN A 47 -18.60 5.05 7.70
N LYS A 48 -18.94 6.05 8.50
CA LYS A 48 -18.38 6.25 9.84
C LYS A 48 -19.26 5.66 10.94
N LYS A 49 -20.27 4.87 10.57
CA LYS A 49 -21.25 4.27 11.48
C LYS A 49 -21.17 2.74 11.41
N ILE A 50 -21.37 2.09 12.56
CA ILE A 50 -21.62 0.66 12.65
C ILE A 50 -23.09 0.49 13.06
N ASN A 51 -23.86 -0.17 12.20
CA ASN A 51 -25.27 -0.46 12.48
C ASN A 51 -25.40 -1.94 12.86
N PHE A 52 -25.87 -2.23 14.06
CA PHE A 52 -26.13 -3.56 14.61
C PHE A 52 -27.60 -3.99 14.47
N GLY A 53 -28.50 -3.11 13.99
CA GLY A 53 -29.92 -3.36 13.92
C GLY A 53 -30.36 -4.54 13.03
N TYR A 54 -29.42 -5.09 12.20
CA TYR A 54 -29.68 -6.30 11.44
C TYR A 54 -29.58 -7.60 12.28
N ILE A 55 -29.09 -7.51 13.54
CA ILE A 55 -29.01 -8.62 14.49
C ILE A 55 -30.26 -8.55 15.39
N GLN A 56 -31.20 -9.47 15.19
CA GLN A 56 -32.47 -9.43 15.90
C GLN A 56 -32.38 -9.99 17.32
N ASN A 57 -31.56 -11.01 17.54
CA ASN A 57 -31.35 -11.61 18.86
C ASN A 57 -30.45 -10.69 19.69
N GLU A 58 -30.96 -10.27 20.88
CA GLU A 58 -30.27 -9.31 21.75
C GLU A 58 -28.98 -9.86 22.35
N ASP A 59 -28.95 -11.13 22.78
CA ASP A 59 -27.75 -11.76 23.33
C ASP A 59 -26.63 -11.83 22.28
N MET A 60 -26.98 -12.22 21.04
CA MET A 60 -26.06 -12.23 19.92
C MET A 60 -25.57 -10.81 19.61
N LYS A 61 -26.48 -9.83 19.63
CA LYS A 61 -26.15 -8.41 19.40
C LYS A 61 -25.17 -7.88 20.45
N ILE A 62 -25.39 -8.18 21.71
CA ILE A 62 -24.51 -7.79 22.82
C ILE A 62 -23.13 -8.44 22.63
N THR A 63 -23.06 -9.72 22.31
CA THR A 63 -21.79 -10.42 22.07
C THR A 63 -21.00 -9.81 20.93
N VAL A 64 -21.67 -9.45 19.80
CA VAL A 64 -21.02 -8.77 18.67
C VAL A 64 -20.56 -7.36 19.04
N LYS A 65 -21.33 -6.63 19.85
CA LYS A 65 -20.94 -5.31 20.36
C LYS A 65 -19.71 -5.41 21.28
N LEU A 66 -19.64 -6.41 22.17
CA LEU A 66 -18.47 -6.68 23.03
C LEU A 66 -17.21 -6.97 22.19
N TYR A 67 -17.33 -7.83 21.19
CA TYR A 67 -16.25 -8.09 20.24
C TYR A 67 -15.80 -6.81 19.52
N THR A 68 -16.76 -6.05 18.99
CA THR A 68 -16.51 -4.80 18.28
C THR A 68 -15.77 -3.79 19.15
N TYR A 69 -16.24 -3.63 20.39
CA TYR A 69 -15.62 -2.74 21.37
C TYR A 69 -14.18 -3.15 21.67
N HIS A 70 -13.95 -4.43 21.93
CA HIS A 70 -12.60 -4.96 22.18
C HIS A 70 -11.67 -4.70 20.98
N LYS A 71 -12.15 -4.92 19.76
CA LYS A 71 -11.36 -4.71 18.54
C LYS A 71 -11.11 -3.24 18.22
N LEU A 72 -11.99 -2.30 18.61
CA LEU A 72 -11.74 -0.87 18.44
C LEU A 72 -10.47 -0.38 19.15
N GLY A 73 -10.03 -1.06 20.22
CA GLY A 73 -8.76 -0.79 20.90
C GLY A 73 -7.53 -1.34 20.18
N GLN A 74 -7.71 -2.25 19.22
CA GLN A 74 -6.62 -3.01 18.60
C GLN A 74 -6.40 -2.67 17.12
N ILE A 75 -7.48 -2.44 16.37
CA ILE A 75 -7.45 -2.19 14.93
C ILE A 75 -8.15 -0.87 14.58
N LYS A 76 -7.91 -0.37 13.36
CA LYS A 76 -8.52 0.88 12.90
C LYS A 76 -10.05 0.79 12.90
N PRO A 77 -10.77 1.85 13.35
CA PRO A 77 -12.23 1.89 13.36
C PRO A 77 -12.89 1.56 12.01
N SER A 78 -12.27 1.98 10.90
CA SER A 78 -12.75 1.61 9.57
C SER A 78 -12.68 0.11 9.29
N SER A 79 -11.65 -0.58 9.79
CA SER A 79 -11.49 -2.02 9.57
C SER A 79 -12.52 -2.81 10.37
N ILE A 80 -12.74 -2.47 11.64
CA ILE A 80 -13.77 -3.15 12.42
C ILE A 80 -15.18 -2.87 11.90
N ARG A 81 -15.43 -1.65 11.43
CA ARG A 81 -16.68 -1.33 10.74
C ARG A 81 -16.89 -2.23 9.52
N ASP A 82 -15.89 -2.41 8.68
CA ASP A 82 -15.99 -3.24 7.48
C ASP A 82 -16.15 -4.73 7.84
N TYR A 83 -15.59 -5.18 8.97
CA TYR A 83 -15.83 -6.52 9.49
C TYR A 83 -17.30 -6.71 9.88
N ILE A 84 -17.86 -5.81 10.69
CA ILE A 84 -19.21 -5.97 11.24
C ILE A 84 -20.31 -5.66 10.21
N VAL A 85 -20.13 -4.64 9.39
CA VAL A 85 -21.17 -4.23 8.42
C VAL A 85 -21.02 -4.95 7.06
N GLY A 86 -19.80 -5.32 6.69
CA GLY A 86 -19.53 -5.92 5.39
C GLY A 86 -19.35 -7.44 5.40
N SER A 87 -18.60 -7.97 6.36
CA SER A 87 -18.18 -9.39 6.35
C SER A 87 -18.95 -10.28 7.31
N PHE A 88 -19.55 -9.75 8.36
CA PHE A 88 -20.29 -10.52 9.38
C PHE A 88 -21.75 -10.84 9.01
N PRO A 89 -22.52 -10.00 8.28
CA PRO A 89 -23.93 -10.27 7.98
C PRO A 89 -24.26 -11.64 7.36
N PRO A 90 -23.37 -12.27 6.55
CA PRO A 90 -23.59 -13.62 6.06
C PRO A 90 -23.78 -14.66 7.17
N PHE A 91 -23.08 -14.50 8.32
CA PHE A 91 -23.25 -15.39 9.47
C PHE A 91 -24.66 -15.26 10.09
N ILE A 92 -25.14 -14.04 10.29
CA ILE A 92 -26.50 -13.80 10.79
C ILE A 92 -27.55 -14.40 9.84
N LYS A 93 -27.34 -14.26 8.53
CA LYS A 93 -28.22 -14.91 7.54
C LYS A 93 -28.21 -16.43 7.67
N TYR A 94 -27.03 -17.03 7.86
CA TYR A 94 -26.88 -18.47 8.05
C TYR A 94 -27.57 -18.93 9.34
N CYS A 95 -27.41 -18.19 10.44
CA CYS A 95 -28.07 -18.47 11.72
C CYS A 95 -29.61 -18.48 11.57
N ASN A 96 -30.17 -17.44 10.91
CA ASN A 96 -31.62 -17.34 10.68
C ASN A 96 -32.15 -18.49 9.82
N LEU A 97 -31.39 -18.98 8.84
CA LEU A 97 -31.79 -20.12 7.98
C LEU A 97 -31.75 -21.46 8.74
N ASN A 98 -30.93 -21.56 9.79
CA ASN A 98 -30.74 -22.82 10.55
C ASN A 98 -31.30 -22.74 11.98
N ASN A 99 -32.10 -21.71 12.31
CA ASN A 99 -32.69 -21.48 13.61
C ASN A 99 -31.68 -21.46 14.75
N ILE A 100 -30.50 -20.87 14.54
CA ILE A 100 -29.44 -20.69 15.54
C ILE A 100 -29.70 -19.35 16.21
N ASN A 101 -30.00 -19.34 17.50
CA ASN A 101 -30.43 -18.15 18.24
C ASN A 101 -29.31 -17.45 19.01
N GLY A 102 -28.14 -18.05 19.16
CA GLY A 102 -27.05 -17.44 19.92
C GLY A 102 -25.68 -18.06 19.62
N PHE A 103 -24.64 -17.37 20.02
CA PHE A 103 -23.28 -17.90 19.91
C PHE A 103 -23.01 -19.09 20.83
N ASN A 104 -23.81 -19.27 21.89
CA ASN A 104 -23.75 -20.43 22.80
C ASN A 104 -24.13 -21.72 22.08
N GLU A 105 -24.93 -21.67 21.02
CA GLU A 105 -25.34 -22.80 20.22
C GLU A 105 -24.32 -23.18 19.12
N VAL A 106 -23.36 -22.31 18.80
CA VAL A 106 -22.43 -22.51 17.71
C VAL A 106 -21.37 -23.54 18.05
N THR A 107 -21.62 -24.79 17.66
CA THR A 107 -20.64 -25.88 17.73
C THR A 107 -19.59 -25.79 16.65
N LYS A 108 -18.53 -26.61 16.74
CA LYS A 108 -17.53 -26.76 15.63
C LYS A 108 -18.19 -27.16 14.33
N GLU A 109 -19.15 -28.08 14.39
CA GLU A 109 -19.88 -28.56 13.23
C GLU A 109 -20.67 -27.43 12.56
N ILE A 110 -21.40 -26.63 13.32
CA ILE A 110 -22.12 -25.45 12.81
C ILE A 110 -21.15 -24.48 12.16
N PHE A 111 -19.99 -24.23 12.78
CA PHE A 111 -18.97 -23.33 12.21
C PHE A 111 -18.40 -23.88 10.89
N LEU A 112 -18.13 -25.18 10.80
CA LEU A 112 -17.67 -25.83 9.56
C LEU A 112 -18.74 -25.77 8.47
N ASN A 113 -20.00 -26.08 8.82
CA ASN A 113 -21.12 -26.01 7.89
C ASN A 113 -21.35 -24.58 7.38
N PHE A 114 -21.21 -23.56 8.24
CA PHE A 114 -21.23 -22.17 7.80
C PHE A 114 -20.13 -21.86 6.78
N SER A 115 -18.91 -22.33 7.03
CA SER A 115 -17.79 -22.12 6.11
C SER A 115 -18.00 -22.83 4.77
N MET A 116 -18.57 -24.04 4.77
CA MET A 116 -18.95 -24.78 3.56
C MET A 116 -20.08 -24.06 2.81
N TRP A 117 -21.11 -23.61 3.52
CA TRP A 117 -22.20 -22.82 2.94
C TRP A 117 -21.71 -21.56 2.22
N LEU A 118 -20.73 -20.83 2.79
CA LEU A 118 -20.11 -19.71 2.14
C LEU A 118 -19.38 -20.11 0.85
N LYS A 119 -18.72 -21.26 0.81
CA LYS A 119 -17.99 -21.76 -0.37
C LYS A 119 -18.94 -22.22 -1.47
N GLU A 120 -19.86 -23.10 -1.13
CA GLU A 120 -20.64 -23.87 -2.09
C GLU A 120 -21.90 -23.13 -2.56
N GLU A 121 -22.69 -22.61 -1.62
CA GLU A 121 -23.92 -21.91 -1.96
C GLU A 121 -23.70 -20.43 -2.29
N LYS A 122 -22.84 -19.74 -1.54
CA LYS A 122 -22.60 -18.31 -1.75
C LYS A 122 -21.44 -18.02 -2.68
N LYS A 123 -20.63 -19.02 -3.03
CA LYS A 123 -19.48 -18.92 -3.94
C LYS A 123 -18.55 -17.76 -3.56
N PHE A 124 -18.29 -17.59 -2.26
CA PHE A 124 -17.40 -16.55 -1.78
C PHE A 124 -15.97 -16.78 -2.28
N ALA A 125 -15.31 -15.71 -2.71
CA ALA A 125 -13.88 -15.73 -2.94
C ALA A 125 -13.15 -16.10 -1.63
N GLN A 126 -12.03 -16.81 -1.72
CA GLN A 126 -11.30 -17.35 -0.56
C GLN A 126 -11.01 -16.30 0.50
N GLN A 127 -10.56 -15.11 0.09
CA GLN A 127 -10.28 -14.00 1.03
C GLN A 127 -11.54 -13.50 1.75
N SER A 128 -12.66 -13.38 1.05
CA SER A 128 -13.92 -12.91 1.65
C SER A 128 -14.49 -13.93 2.62
N GLY A 129 -14.48 -15.21 2.23
CA GLY A 129 -14.93 -16.30 3.10
C GLY A 129 -14.04 -16.45 4.33
N TYR A 130 -12.71 -16.35 4.17
CA TYR A 130 -11.77 -16.33 5.28
C TYR A 130 -12.10 -15.24 6.30
N ILE A 131 -12.32 -13.99 5.85
CA ILE A 131 -12.63 -12.87 6.76
C ILE A 131 -13.94 -13.13 7.48
N SER A 132 -15.00 -13.59 6.79
CA SER A 132 -16.30 -13.89 7.39
C SER A 132 -16.21 -15.00 8.45
N SER A 133 -15.52 -16.10 8.14
CA SER A 133 -15.34 -17.23 9.09
C SER A 133 -14.46 -16.82 10.27
N ARG A 134 -13.37 -16.09 10.02
CA ARG A 134 -12.45 -15.62 11.04
C ARG A 134 -13.14 -14.73 12.08
N ILE A 135 -14.06 -13.86 11.69
CA ILE A 135 -14.80 -13.00 12.64
C ILE A 135 -15.59 -13.88 13.62
N VAL A 136 -16.28 -14.90 13.14
CA VAL A 136 -17.05 -15.83 13.98
C VAL A 136 -16.13 -16.61 14.91
N GLU A 137 -15.04 -17.16 14.38
CA GLU A 137 -14.00 -17.86 15.16
C GLU A 137 -13.44 -16.96 16.27
N GLU A 138 -13.07 -15.72 15.95
CA GLU A 138 -12.52 -14.77 16.92
C GLU A 138 -13.55 -14.39 18.00
N ILE A 139 -14.83 -14.22 17.64
CA ILE A 139 -15.91 -13.94 18.63
C ILE A 139 -16.01 -15.07 19.62
N ILE A 140 -16.02 -16.34 19.16
CA ILE A 140 -16.14 -17.50 20.05
C ILE A 140 -14.91 -17.65 20.93
N LYS A 141 -13.70 -17.66 20.34
CA LYS A 141 -12.45 -17.81 21.10
C LYS A 141 -12.27 -16.69 22.14
N LEU A 142 -12.50 -15.45 21.75
CA LEU A 142 -12.39 -14.31 22.65
C LEU A 142 -13.50 -14.36 23.72
N GLY A 143 -14.72 -14.75 23.32
CA GLY A 143 -15.84 -14.90 24.23
C GLY A 143 -15.60 -15.97 25.31
N GLN A 144 -14.98 -17.09 24.96
CA GLN A 144 -14.56 -18.12 25.92
C GLN A 144 -13.55 -17.58 26.92
N ILE A 145 -12.57 -16.79 26.46
CA ILE A 145 -11.56 -16.16 27.34
C ILE A 145 -12.19 -15.09 28.25
N LYS A 146 -13.17 -14.35 27.75
CA LYS A 146 -13.79 -13.21 28.44
C LYS A 146 -15.06 -13.58 29.21
N GLY A 147 -15.50 -14.83 29.13
CA GLY A 147 -16.73 -15.30 29.81
C GLY A 147 -18.03 -14.78 29.19
N TRP A 148 -18.03 -14.45 27.86
CA TRP A 148 -19.25 -14.05 27.18
C TRP A 148 -20.18 -15.23 26.93
N ASN A 149 -21.42 -14.95 26.56
CA ASN A 149 -22.41 -15.98 26.23
C ASN A 149 -22.12 -16.61 24.84
N VAL A 150 -21.08 -17.46 24.81
CA VAL A 150 -20.64 -18.19 23.60
C VAL A 150 -20.54 -19.68 23.88
N SER A 151 -20.44 -20.48 22.85
CA SER A 151 -20.26 -21.94 22.92
C SER A 151 -19.10 -22.33 23.82
N LYS A 152 -19.36 -23.35 24.66
CA LYS A 152 -18.36 -23.98 25.54
C LYS A 152 -17.53 -25.04 24.80
N THR A 153 -17.89 -25.38 23.55
CA THR A 153 -17.11 -26.32 22.72
C THR A 153 -15.71 -25.78 22.52
N ASN A 154 -14.70 -26.61 22.70
CA ASN A 154 -13.30 -26.19 22.51
C ASN A 154 -13.04 -25.76 21.05
N PHE A 155 -12.74 -24.49 20.81
CA PHE A 155 -12.41 -23.92 19.51
C PHE A 155 -10.90 -23.69 19.32
N ALA A 156 -10.04 -24.13 20.23
CA ALA A 156 -8.59 -23.86 20.17
C ALA A 156 -7.94 -24.39 18.87
N ASP A 157 -8.40 -25.54 18.38
CA ASP A 157 -7.93 -26.21 17.17
C ASP A 157 -8.61 -25.70 15.87
N MET A 158 -9.65 -24.87 15.98
CA MET A 158 -10.28 -24.26 14.80
C MET A 158 -9.43 -23.12 14.26
N ASN A 159 -9.19 -23.14 12.93
CA ASN A 159 -8.44 -22.10 12.25
C ASN A 159 -9.05 -21.83 10.87
N SER A 160 -9.67 -20.68 10.71
CA SER A 160 -10.27 -20.27 9.44
C SER A 160 -9.24 -20.20 8.29
N MET A 161 -7.95 -20.00 8.60
CA MET A 161 -6.90 -19.97 7.59
C MET A 161 -6.71 -21.34 6.93
N ASP A 162 -6.83 -22.44 7.69
CA ASP A 162 -6.72 -23.80 7.16
C ASP A 162 -7.94 -24.17 6.31
N LEU A 163 -9.12 -23.70 6.70
CA LEU A 163 -10.36 -23.92 5.97
C LEU A 163 -10.37 -23.20 4.60
N TRP A 164 -9.86 -21.96 4.55
CA TRP A 164 -9.98 -21.10 3.39
C TRP A 164 -8.69 -20.99 2.58
N LYS A 165 -7.52 -21.26 3.19
CA LYS A 165 -6.19 -21.12 2.58
C LYS A 165 -6.09 -19.84 1.75
N PRO A 166 -6.35 -18.67 2.34
CA PRO A 166 -6.32 -17.42 1.59
C PRO A 166 -4.95 -17.28 0.95
N GLN A 167 -4.91 -17.21 -0.37
CA GLN A 167 -3.66 -17.13 -1.10
C GLN A 167 -2.92 -15.87 -0.65
N LYS A 168 -1.70 -16.03 -0.11
CA LYS A 168 -0.74 -14.94 -0.05
C LYS A 168 -0.64 -14.38 -1.45
N LEU A 169 -0.61 -13.05 -1.57
CA LEU A 169 -0.56 -12.31 -2.84
C LEU A 169 0.38 -12.98 -3.85
N VAL A 170 -0.18 -13.83 -4.69
CA VAL A 170 0.54 -14.40 -5.82
C VAL A 170 0.67 -13.31 -6.88
N LYS A 171 1.69 -13.36 -7.75
CA LYS A 171 1.89 -12.40 -8.85
C LYS A 171 0.59 -12.12 -9.63
N GLU A 172 -0.28 -13.10 -9.78
CA GLU A 172 -1.58 -13.03 -10.49
C GLU A 172 -2.63 -12.12 -9.83
N ASN A 173 -2.56 -11.92 -8.51
CA ASN A 173 -3.49 -11.09 -7.74
C ASN A 173 -3.05 -9.64 -7.59
N LYS A 174 -1.90 -9.26 -8.19
CA LYS A 174 -1.44 -7.86 -8.16
C LYS A 174 -2.33 -6.99 -9.03
N THR A 175 -2.49 -5.74 -8.63
CA THR A 175 -3.18 -4.74 -9.45
C THR A 175 -2.45 -4.60 -10.79
N LYS A 176 -3.10 -5.03 -11.87
CA LYS A 176 -2.55 -4.91 -13.23
C LYS A 176 -2.48 -3.44 -13.64
N PRO A 177 -1.39 -2.99 -14.27
CA PRO A 177 -1.30 -1.65 -14.83
C PRO A 177 -2.33 -1.48 -15.96
N ILE A 178 -2.64 -0.25 -16.29
CA ILE A 178 -3.47 0.09 -17.46
C ILE A 178 -2.66 -0.25 -18.71
N PRO A 179 -3.21 -0.96 -19.71
CA PRO A 179 -2.55 -1.17 -20.99
C PRO A 179 -2.16 0.17 -21.63
N LYS A 180 -0.99 0.23 -22.29
CA LYS A 180 -0.41 1.49 -22.78
C LYS A 180 -1.37 2.27 -23.67
N GLU A 181 -1.98 1.61 -24.65
CA GLU A 181 -2.90 2.24 -25.59
C GLU A 181 -4.13 2.86 -24.91
N ILE A 182 -4.65 2.16 -23.88
CA ILE A 182 -5.77 2.65 -23.07
C ILE A 182 -5.33 3.81 -22.20
N PHE A 183 -4.14 3.73 -21.63
CA PHE A 183 -3.58 4.79 -20.80
C PHE A 183 -3.36 6.08 -21.60
N ASP A 184 -2.82 5.96 -22.80
CA ASP A 184 -2.61 7.08 -23.70
C ASP A 184 -3.93 7.75 -24.11
N LYS A 185 -4.99 6.97 -24.40
CA LYS A 185 -6.35 7.47 -24.63
C LYS A 185 -6.90 8.20 -23.40
N ILE A 186 -6.78 7.61 -22.20
CA ILE A 186 -7.24 8.22 -20.94
C ILE A 186 -6.57 9.59 -20.75
N LEU A 187 -5.24 9.66 -20.90
CA LEU A 187 -4.50 10.92 -20.75
C LEU A 187 -4.88 11.93 -21.83
N TYR A 188 -4.97 11.52 -23.07
CA TYR A 188 -5.36 12.40 -24.16
C TYR A 188 -6.71 13.06 -23.89
N TYR A 189 -7.74 12.28 -23.54
CA TYR A 189 -9.07 12.83 -23.25
C TYR A 189 -9.09 13.66 -21.97
N ALA A 190 -8.38 13.24 -20.92
CA ALA A 190 -8.31 13.99 -19.66
C ALA A 190 -7.65 15.37 -19.85
N VAL A 191 -6.55 15.43 -20.60
CA VAL A 191 -5.79 16.67 -20.79
C VAL A 191 -6.49 17.61 -21.79
N ASN A 192 -6.97 17.08 -22.93
CA ASN A 192 -7.36 17.90 -24.08
C ASN A 192 -8.88 18.07 -24.23
N LYS A 193 -9.70 17.18 -23.68
CA LYS A 193 -11.13 17.14 -23.98
C LYS A 193 -12.05 17.18 -22.74
N GLU A 194 -11.55 16.80 -21.54
CA GLU A 194 -12.37 16.74 -20.34
C GLU A 194 -12.55 18.14 -19.74
N MET A 195 -13.80 18.60 -19.72
CA MET A 195 -14.17 19.91 -19.20
C MET A 195 -14.43 19.93 -17.68
N ASN A 196 -14.69 18.76 -17.09
CA ASN A 196 -14.90 18.69 -15.65
C ASN A 196 -13.54 18.72 -14.94
N ILE A 197 -13.21 19.85 -14.33
CA ILE A 197 -11.91 20.08 -13.70
C ILE A 197 -11.56 19.05 -12.63
N LEU A 198 -12.54 18.57 -11.83
CA LEU A 198 -12.26 17.55 -10.81
C LEU A 198 -11.87 16.22 -11.43
N THR A 199 -12.54 15.82 -12.53
CA THR A 199 -12.20 14.59 -13.26
C THR A 199 -10.85 14.71 -13.94
N LYS A 200 -10.62 15.80 -14.67
CA LYS A 200 -9.34 16.15 -15.32
C LYS A 200 -8.18 16.11 -14.31
N ALA A 201 -8.30 16.89 -13.24
CA ALA A 201 -7.25 16.99 -12.22
C ALA A 201 -6.97 15.67 -11.51
N GLY A 202 -8.00 14.93 -11.11
CA GLY A 202 -7.83 13.66 -10.44
C GLY A 202 -7.12 12.61 -11.30
N ILE A 203 -7.44 12.52 -12.60
CA ILE A 203 -6.77 11.62 -13.55
C ILE A 203 -5.32 12.04 -13.75
N ILE A 204 -5.06 13.33 -14.03
CA ILE A 204 -3.70 13.83 -14.29
C ILE A 204 -2.81 13.63 -13.06
N ILE A 205 -3.27 14.05 -11.88
CA ILE A 205 -2.47 13.93 -10.65
C ILE A 205 -2.18 12.46 -10.36
N GLN A 206 -3.19 11.57 -10.41
CA GLN A 206 -2.94 10.14 -10.15
C GLN A 206 -1.99 9.51 -11.17
N SER A 207 -2.15 9.82 -12.45
CA SER A 207 -1.32 9.25 -13.52
C SER A 207 0.14 9.70 -13.44
N GLN A 208 0.39 10.95 -13.06
CA GLN A 208 1.72 11.57 -13.06
C GLN A 208 2.45 11.45 -11.70
N THR A 209 1.77 11.04 -10.64
CA THR A 209 2.38 10.95 -9.30
C THR A 209 2.23 9.57 -8.67
N GLY A 210 1.33 8.75 -9.17
CA GLY A 210 1.01 7.45 -8.59
C GLY A 210 0.35 7.51 -7.21
N LEU A 211 -0.09 8.66 -6.74
CA LEU A 211 -0.75 8.82 -5.43
C LEU A 211 -2.04 8.01 -5.32
N ARG A 212 -2.35 7.54 -4.11
CA ARG A 212 -3.65 6.92 -3.84
C ARG A 212 -4.76 7.97 -3.93
N ILE A 213 -5.94 7.57 -4.39
CA ILE A 213 -7.04 8.54 -4.58
C ILE A 213 -7.39 9.31 -3.30
N ASN A 214 -7.33 8.68 -2.15
CA ASN A 214 -7.57 9.37 -0.88
C ASN A 214 -6.54 10.49 -0.62
N GLU A 215 -5.30 10.30 -1.04
CA GLU A 215 -4.22 11.29 -0.95
C GLU A 215 -4.50 12.44 -1.90
N VAL A 216 -4.88 12.14 -3.16
CA VAL A 216 -5.25 13.15 -4.18
C VAL A 216 -6.45 14.00 -3.74
N LEU A 217 -7.54 13.36 -3.29
CA LEU A 217 -8.75 14.08 -2.87
C LEU A 217 -8.53 14.93 -1.59
N SER A 218 -7.45 14.68 -0.86
CA SER A 218 -7.09 15.43 0.36
C SER A 218 -6.07 16.54 0.12
N ILE A 219 -5.67 16.81 -1.13
CA ILE A 219 -4.76 17.91 -1.47
C ILE A 219 -5.37 19.25 -1.09
N LYS A 220 -4.58 20.11 -0.47
CA LYS A 220 -5.02 21.40 0.05
C LYS A 220 -4.44 22.56 -0.76
N GLN A 221 -5.07 23.70 -0.67
CA GLN A 221 -4.57 24.95 -1.22
C GLN A 221 -3.16 25.26 -0.68
N GLY A 222 -2.29 25.78 -1.56
CA GLY A 222 -0.93 26.16 -1.21
C GLY A 222 0.01 24.96 -1.03
N CYS A 223 -0.31 23.78 -1.60
CA CYS A 223 0.51 22.58 -1.47
C CYS A 223 1.76 22.56 -2.36
N ILE A 224 1.89 23.48 -3.34
CA ILE A 224 3.01 23.51 -4.28
C ILE A 224 4.14 24.33 -3.71
N HIS A 225 5.35 23.75 -3.72
CA HIS A 225 6.58 24.36 -3.23
C HIS A 225 7.74 24.06 -4.19
N LYS A 226 8.88 24.72 -3.95
CA LYS A 226 10.15 24.43 -4.64
C LYS A 226 11.20 23.95 -3.65
N THR A 227 12.06 23.05 -4.10
CA THR A 227 13.29 22.69 -3.38
C THR A 227 14.34 23.79 -3.55
N SER A 228 15.44 23.76 -2.75
CA SER A 228 16.61 24.62 -2.94
C SER A 228 17.19 24.53 -4.35
N ASP A 229 17.10 23.34 -4.96
CA ASP A 229 17.64 23.05 -6.30
C ASP A 229 16.64 23.38 -7.44
N GLY A 230 15.51 24.03 -7.09
CA GLY A 230 14.54 24.54 -8.06
C GLY A 230 13.48 23.54 -8.52
N TYR A 231 13.46 22.29 -8.03
CA TYR A 231 12.44 21.29 -8.39
C TYR A 231 11.11 21.58 -7.73
N ASP A 232 10.02 21.43 -8.49
CA ASP A 232 8.68 21.58 -7.96
C ASP A 232 8.25 20.29 -7.20
N TYR A 233 7.67 20.47 -6.02
CA TYR A 233 7.05 19.39 -5.26
C TYR A 233 5.73 19.85 -4.66
N MET A 234 4.86 18.89 -4.34
CA MET A 234 3.65 19.15 -3.56
C MET A 234 3.70 18.44 -2.22
N GLU A 235 3.14 19.07 -1.20
CA GLU A 235 2.91 18.46 0.10
C GLU A 235 1.56 17.75 0.14
N VAL A 236 1.59 16.48 0.51
CA VAL A 236 0.39 15.64 0.67
C VAL A 236 0.34 15.03 2.05
N THR A 237 -0.87 14.84 2.57
CA THR A 237 -1.05 14.15 3.86
C THR A 237 -1.26 12.66 3.61
N LEU A 238 -0.29 11.84 4.01
CA LEU A 238 -0.39 10.38 3.97
C LEU A 238 -1.05 9.89 5.26
N LYS A 239 -2.21 9.23 5.13
CA LYS A 239 -3.00 8.70 6.25
C LYS A 239 -2.74 7.22 6.53
N LYS A 240 -2.20 6.48 5.57
CA LYS A 240 -1.79 5.08 5.73
C LYS A 240 -0.28 5.01 5.88
N THR A 241 0.21 5.19 7.09
CA THR A 241 1.62 5.00 7.46
C THR A 241 1.73 3.82 8.41
N GLU A 242 2.92 3.23 8.55
CA GLU A 242 3.15 2.13 9.51
C GLU A 242 2.86 2.55 10.95
N LYS A 243 3.21 3.78 11.31
CA LYS A 243 2.98 4.33 12.67
C LYS A 243 1.51 4.71 12.92
N GLY A 244 0.64 4.57 11.92
CA GLY A 244 -0.79 4.87 12.03
C GLY A 244 -1.13 6.37 12.08
N GLU A 245 -0.16 7.27 12.23
CA GLU A 245 -0.36 8.71 12.29
C GLU A 245 -0.22 9.35 10.90
N PRO A 246 -1.03 10.37 10.56
CA PRO A 246 -0.88 11.10 9.32
C PRO A 246 0.44 11.85 9.29
N ILE A 247 1.18 11.75 8.19
CA ILE A 247 2.41 12.50 7.96
C ILE A 247 2.27 13.42 6.76
N ILE A 248 2.93 14.58 6.79
CA ILE A 248 3.11 15.43 5.62
C ILE A 248 4.29 14.86 4.82
N HIS A 249 4.05 14.61 3.56
CA HIS A 249 5.01 14.01 2.66
C HIS A 249 5.20 14.86 1.41
N LYS A 250 6.45 14.96 0.92
CA LYS A 250 6.82 15.68 -0.29
C LYS A 250 6.78 14.75 -1.49
N VAL A 251 6.04 15.14 -2.52
CA VAL A 251 5.88 14.41 -3.77
C VAL A 251 6.36 15.29 -4.91
N PHE A 252 7.38 14.87 -5.66
CA PHE A 252 7.84 15.60 -6.82
C PHE A 252 6.78 15.61 -7.92
N ILE A 253 6.64 16.74 -8.58
CA ILE A 253 5.62 16.97 -9.62
C ILE A 253 6.24 17.59 -10.85
N ASN A 254 5.65 17.29 -12.00
CA ASN A 254 6.00 17.93 -13.27
C ASN A 254 5.12 19.17 -13.52
N GLU A 255 5.43 19.91 -14.59
CA GLU A 255 4.73 21.14 -14.96
C GLU A 255 3.25 20.90 -15.26
N LEU A 256 2.89 19.74 -15.84
CA LEU A 256 1.49 19.37 -16.11
C LEU A 256 0.66 19.28 -14.83
N VAL A 257 1.18 18.60 -13.79
CA VAL A 257 0.53 18.49 -12.47
C VAL A 257 0.43 19.87 -11.82
N LYS A 258 1.51 20.64 -11.84
CA LYS A 258 1.54 21.99 -11.26
C LYS A 258 0.48 22.91 -11.86
N ASN A 259 0.39 22.95 -13.19
CA ASN A 259 -0.61 23.78 -13.89
C ASN A 259 -2.04 23.28 -13.61
N THR A 260 -2.23 21.96 -13.56
CA THR A 260 -3.53 21.36 -13.21
C THR A 260 -3.97 21.72 -11.79
N ILE A 261 -3.06 21.71 -10.82
CA ILE A 261 -3.37 22.12 -9.44
C ILE A 261 -3.75 23.61 -9.38
N LYS A 262 -3.00 24.48 -10.08
CA LYS A 262 -3.33 25.92 -10.15
C LYS A 262 -4.70 26.18 -10.79
N GLU A 263 -5.03 25.45 -11.85
CA GLU A 263 -6.35 25.51 -12.50
C GLU A 263 -7.46 25.07 -11.52
N LEU A 264 -7.23 23.97 -10.80
CA LEU A 264 -8.16 23.45 -9.78
C LEU A 264 -8.32 24.44 -8.63
N GLU A 265 -7.25 25.05 -8.14
CA GLU A 265 -7.30 26.10 -7.11
C GLU A 265 -8.17 27.28 -7.55
N LYS A 266 -7.99 27.75 -8.79
CA LYS A 266 -8.78 28.86 -9.35
C LYS A 266 -10.28 28.48 -9.41
N ASN A 267 -10.58 27.32 -9.95
CA ASN A 267 -11.98 26.87 -10.16
C ASN A 267 -12.74 26.57 -8.85
N THR A 268 -12.04 26.20 -7.80
CA THR A 268 -12.68 25.87 -6.50
C THR A 268 -12.56 26.97 -5.45
N LYS A 269 -12.07 28.16 -5.82
CA LYS A 269 -11.86 29.31 -4.92
C LYS A 269 -13.14 29.70 -4.18
N GLU A 270 -14.26 29.84 -4.89
CA GLU A 270 -15.56 30.19 -4.31
C GLU A 270 -16.06 29.12 -3.34
N LEU A 271 -15.93 27.83 -3.70
CA LEU A 271 -16.35 26.75 -2.83
C LEU A 271 -15.53 26.72 -1.52
N ARG A 272 -14.23 26.99 -1.59
CA ARG A 272 -13.40 27.09 -0.39
C ARG A 272 -13.77 28.28 0.47
N HIS A 273 -13.97 29.43 -0.14
CA HIS A 273 -14.39 30.63 0.58
C HIS A 273 -15.70 30.40 1.34
N ASN A 274 -16.70 29.80 0.68
CA ASN A 274 -18.03 29.59 1.25
C ASN A 274 -18.08 28.46 2.29
N SER A 275 -17.11 27.55 2.31
CA SER A 275 -17.10 26.40 3.23
C SER A 275 -16.05 26.49 4.33
N GLY A 276 -15.06 27.37 4.21
CA GLY A 276 -13.89 27.40 5.09
C GLY A 276 -12.93 26.21 4.94
N LEU A 277 -13.20 25.29 4.00
CA LEU A 277 -12.37 24.12 3.73
C LEU A 277 -11.14 24.53 2.92
N LYS A 278 -9.99 23.86 3.18
CA LYS A 278 -8.75 24.09 2.45
C LYS A 278 -8.51 23.09 1.33
N GLU A 279 -9.27 22.01 1.29
CA GLU A 279 -9.16 20.95 0.26
C GLU A 279 -9.53 21.51 -1.12
N LEU A 280 -8.85 21.00 -2.16
CA LEU A 280 -9.08 21.43 -3.56
C LEU A 280 -10.22 20.67 -4.24
N PHE A 281 -10.41 19.40 -3.88
CA PHE A 281 -11.47 18.56 -4.44
C PHE A 281 -12.76 18.75 -3.67
N LEU A 282 -13.47 19.85 -3.96
CA LEU A 282 -14.74 20.21 -3.33
C LEU A 282 -15.93 20.02 -4.26
N THR A 283 -17.09 19.72 -3.69
CA THR A 283 -18.36 19.61 -4.41
C THR A 283 -19.51 20.14 -3.57
N ARG A 284 -20.48 20.76 -4.24
CA ARG A 284 -21.76 21.15 -3.62
C ARG A 284 -22.75 19.99 -3.73
N SER A 285 -23.39 19.63 -2.62
CA SER A 285 -24.50 18.68 -2.63
C SER A 285 -25.72 19.32 -3.26
N THR A 286 -26.32 18.66 -4.25
CA THR A 286 -27.57 19.14 -4.86
C THR A 286 -28.76 19.10 -3.90
N LYS A 287 -28.80 18.08 -3.03
CA LYS A 287 -29.88 17.84 -2.08
C LYS A 287 -29.83 18.76 -0.85
N TYR A 288 -28.64 18.91 -0.27
CA TYR A 288 -28.47 19.63 1.00
C TYR A 288 -27.79 21.00 0.85
N LYS A 289 -27.47 21.41 -0.38
CA LYS A 289 -26.75 22.65 -0.70
C LYS A 289 -25.40 22.82 0.06
N SER A 290 -25.01 21.84 0.86
CA SER A 290 -23.75 21.84 1.61
C SER A 290 -22.54 21.61 0.71
N ILE A 291 -21.42 22.26 1.03
CA ILE A 291 -20.15 22.06 0.36
C ILE A 291 -19.33 21.07 1.19
N GLY A 292 -18.76 20.08 0.54
CA GLY A 292 -17.93 19.07 1.19
C GLY A 292 -16.83 18.54 0.29
N VAL A 293 -15.90 17.81 0.88
CA VAL A 293 -14.79 17.16 0.16
C VAL A 293 -15.34 16.05 -0.73
N TYR A 294 -14.74 15.92 -1.91
CA TYR A 294 -15.10 14.88 -2.87
C TYR A 294 -14.79 13.49 -2.30
N THR A 295 -15.78 12.60 -2.30
CA THR A 295 -15.58 11.26 -1.71
C THR A 295 -15.03 10.27 -2.72
N ILE A 296 -14.35 9.22 -2.20
CA ILE A 296 -13.81 8.12 -3.02
C ILE A 296 -14.90 7.46 -3.87
N GLU A 297 -16.10 7.30 -3.31
CA GLU A 297 -17.24 6.72 -4.05
C GLU A 297 -17.67 7.61 -5.23
N LYS A 298 -17.80 8.92 -5.00
CA LYS A 298 -18.09 9.88 -6.08
C LYS A 298 -16.99 9.83 -7.15
N TRP A 299 -15.74 9.69 -6.74
CA TRP A 299 -14.62 9.56 -7.66
C TRP A 299 -14.72 8.30 -8.54
N ASN A 300 -14.96 7.13 -7.95
CA ASN A 300 -15.11 5.89 -8.70
C ASN A 300 -16.26 5.98 -9.73
N ASN A 301 -17.38 6.57 -9.33
CA ASN A 301 -18.49 6.83 -10.24
C ASN A 301 -18.10 7.81 -11.38
N LYS A 302 -17.24 8.80 -11.10
CA LYS A 302 -16.75 9.70 -12.13
C LYS A 302 -15.79 9.04 -13.10
N LEU A 303 -14.91 8.16 -12.62
CA LEU A 303 -14.05 7.36 -13.50
C LEU A 303 -14.88 6.49 -14.45
N SER A 304 -15.89 5.79 -13.94
CA SER A 304 -16.78 4.98 -14.79
C SER A 304 -17.50 5.84 -15.84
N LYS A 305 -18.03 7.00 -15.43
CA LYS A 305 -18.67 7.95 -16.36
C LYS A 305 -17.70 8.53 -17.38
N PHE A 306 -16.44 8.74 -17.02
CA PHE A 306 -15.38 9.19 -17.94
C PHE A 306 -15.13 8.14 -19.03
N ILE A 307 -15.00 6.86 -18.65
CA ILE A 307 -14.81 5.76 -19.60
C ILE A 307 -15.99 5.66 -20.57
N ILE A 308 -17.22 5.75 -20.07
CA ILE A 308 -18.44 5.71 -20.91
C ILE A 308 -18.48 6.93 -21.83
N LYS A 309 -18.24 8.14 -21.31
CA LYS A 309 -18.30 9.40 -22.08
C LYS A 309 -17.35 9.40 -23.29
N TRP A 310 -16.17 8.83 -23.12
CA TRP A 310 -15.14 8.83 -24.16
C TRP A 310 -15.03 7.49 -24.90
N ASP A 311 -15.97 6.57 -24.66
CA ASP A 311 -16.07 5.23 -25.28
C ASP A 311 -14.71 4.49 -25.27
N ILE A 312 -14.04 4.47 -24.10
CA ILE A 312 -12.74 3.82 -23.97
C ILE A 312 -12.95 2.31 -23.78
N ARG A 313 -12.55 1.52 -24.78
CA ARG A 313 -12.76 0.08 -24.83
C ARG A 313 -11.44 -0.69 -24.73
N ASP A 314 -11.53 -1.91 -24.20
CA ASP A 314 -10.43 -2.88 -24.17
C ASP A 314 -10.29 -3.63 -25.52
N GLU A 315 -9.31 -4.54 -25.57
CA GLU A 315 -9.03 -5.36 -26.76
C GLU A 315 -10.20 -6.27 -27.18
N LYS A 316 -11.13 -6.55 -26.25
CA LYS A 316 -12.33 -7.37 -26.51
C LYS A 316 -13.51 -6.53 -27.02
N GLY A 317 -13.37 -5.21 -27.05
CA GLY A 317 -14.43 -4.28 -27.43
C GLY A 317 -15.36 -3.91 -26.27
N ASP A 318 -15.11 -4.38 -25.05
CA ASP A 318 -15.88 -4.03 -23.88
C ASP A 318 -15.41 -2.68 -23.29
N LEU A 319 -16.31 -1.94 -22.61
CA LEU A 319 -15.94 -0.73 -21.91
C LEU A 319 -14.90 -1.05 -20.83
N TYR A 320 -13.77 -0.33 -20.87
CA TYR A 320 -12.65 -0.59 -19.97
C TYR A 320 -13.03 -0.36 -18.49
N SER A 321 -12.83 -1.37 -17.66
CA SER A 321 -13.09 -1.28 -16.21
C SER A 321 -11.94 -0.60 -15.48
N LEU A 322 -11.89 0.75 -15.54
CA LEU A 322 -10.83 1.54 -14.92
C LEU A 322 -11.01 1.62 -13.40
N LYS A 323 -9.97 1.23 -12.67
CA LYS A 323 -9.90 1.33 -11.21
C LYS A 323 -8.77 2.29 -10.80
N SER A 324 -9.03 3.11 -9.80
CA SER A 324 -8.09 4.14 -9.32
C SER A 324 -6.69 3.58 -8.96
N HIS A 325 -6.60 2.38 -8.39
CA HIS A 325 -5.31 1.75 -8.06
C HIS A 325 -4.46 1.39 -9.28
N GLN A 326 -5.06 1.25 -10.47
CA GLN A 326 -4.32 0.94 -11.69
C GLN A 326 -3.39 2.09 -12.10
N PHE A 327 -3.75 3.35 -11.84
CA PHE A 327 -2.87 4.49 -12.09
C PHE A 327 -1.53 4.36 -11.34
N ARG A 328 -1.58 3.92 -10.08
CA ARG A 328 -0.36 3.71 -9.29
C ARG A 328 0.47 2.55 -9.84
N ALA A 329 -0.17 1.44 -10.23
CA ALA A 329 0.53 0.31 -10.84
C ALA A 329 1.19 0.71 -12.17
N THR A 330 0.49 1.50 -13.00
CA THR A 330 1.01 2.04 -14.27
C THR A 330 2.17 2.97 -14.02
N PHE A 331 2.03 3.93 -13.09
CA PHE A 331 3.10 4.88 -12.76
C PHE A 331 4.37 4.16 -12.28
N VAL A 332 4.25 3.19 -11.38
CA VAL A 332 5.40 2.41 -10.89
C VAL A 332 6.07 1.66 -12.04
N ARG A 333 5.28 1.00 -12.89
CA ARG A 333 5.79 0.27 -14.05
C ARG A 333 6.57 1.19 -15.01
N GLU A 334 6.00 2.34 -15.36
CA GLU A 334 6.63 3.28 -16.29
C GLU A 334 7.94 3.87 -15.73
N ILE A 335 7.97 4.23 -14.46
CA ILE A 335 9.18 4.74 -13.82
C ILE A 335 10.28 3.66 -13.77
N ILE A 336 9.94 2.41 -13.49
CA ILE A 336 10.92 1.31 -13.48
C ILE A 336 11.46 1.07 -14.89
N LYS A 337 10.63 1.13 -15.93
CA LYS A 337 11.09 1.05 -17.33
C LYS A 337 12.04 2.17 -17.69
N GLN A 338 11.90 3.34 -17.08
CA GLN A 338 12.85 4.46 -17.18
C GLN A 338 14.11 4.26 -16.32
N LYS A 339 14.34 3.06 -15.79
CA LYS A 339 15.50 2.69 -14.96
C LYS A 339 15.64 3.53 -13.67
N VAL A 340 14.54 4.14 -13.18
CA VAL A 340 14.55 4.87 -11.91
C VAL A 340 14.72 3.88 -10.75
N PRO A 341 15.64 4.14 -9.81
CA PRO A 341 15.88 3.26 -8.67
C PRO A 341 14.62 3.02 -7.83
N ILE A 342 14.38 1.77 -7.44
CA ILE A 342 13.21 1.40 -6.63
C ILE A 342 13.19 2.17 -5.30
N ALA A 343 14.34 2.47 -4.71
CA ALA A 343 14.43 3.29 -3.50
C ALA A 343 13.84 4.70 -3.71
N MET A 344 14.01 5.30 -4.89
CA MET A 344 13.38 6.59 -5.20
C MET A 344 11.85 6.45 -5.30
N ILE A 345 11.37 5.35 -5.87
CA ILE A 345 9.94 5.04 -5.93
C ILE A 345 9.39 4.83 -4.50
N MET A 346 10.12 4.12 -3.66
CA MET A 346 9.76 3.95 -2.24
C MET A 346 9.70 5.30 -1.53
N LYS A 347 10.69 6.17 -1.75
CA LYS A 347 10.71 7.54 -1.20
C LYS A 347 9.54 8.38 -1.70
N GLN A 348 9.20 8.31 -2.99
CA GLN A 348 8.06 9.01 -3.60
C GLN A 348 6.72 8.63 -2.93
N PHE A 349 6.59 7.39 -2.47
CA PHE A 349 5.37 6.87 -1.86
C PHE A 349 5.43 6.78 -0.32
N ALA A 350 6.55 7.17 0.30
CA ALA A 350 6.85 6.92 1.70
C ALA A 350 6.62 5.45 2.11
N HIS A 351 7.05 4.52 1.23
CA HIS A 351 7.06 3.10 1.55
C HIS A 351 8.25 2.78 2.44
N VAL A 352 8.02 2.07 3.51
CA VAL A 352 9.03 1.68 4.50
C VAL A 352 9.63 0.30 4.22
N SER A 353 8.97 -0.50 3.38
CA SER A 353 9.49 -1.80 2.96
C SER A 353 9.34 -2.02 1.45
N ILE A 354 10.18 -2.89 0.91
CA ILE A 354 10.14 -3.26 -0.51
C ILE A 354 8.86 -4.03 -0.85
N GLU A 355 8.31 -4.80 0.09
CA GLU A 355 7.07 -5.55 -0.10
C GLU A 355 5.91 -4.61 -0.46
N MET A 356 5.85 -3.42 0.15
CA MET A 356 4.83 -2.43 -0.18
C MET A 356 4.94 -1.94 -1.63
N THR A 357 6.16 -1.87 -2.18
CA THR A 357 6.39 -1.51 -3.58
C THR A 357 6.19 -2.72 -4.49
N SER A 358 6.56 -3.91 -4.04
CA SER A 358 6.47 -5.16 -4.80
C SER A 358 5.05 -5.50 -5.28
N HIS A 359 4.01 -5.02 -4.56
CA HIS A 359 2.61 -5.13 -5.00
C HIS A 359 2.35 -4.49 -6.36
N TYR A 360 3.16 -3.51 -6.75
CA TYR A 360 3.04 -2.77 -8.00
C TYR A 360 4.10 -3.19 -9.03
N LEU A 361 5.05 -4.04 -8.64
CA LEU A 361 6.06 -4.60 -9.54
C LEU A 361 5.39 -5.69 -10.41
N THR A 362 4.84 -5.28 -11.53
CA THR A 362 4.11 -6.17 -12.47
C THR A 362 4.93 -6.45 -13.73
N LEU A 363 6.25 -6.24 -13.66
CA LEU A 363 7.15 -6.57 -14.75
C LEU A 363 7.21 -8.07 -14.96
N LYS A 364 7.23 -8.51 -16.22
CA LYS A 364 7.54 -9.88 -16.59
C LYS A 364 9.04 -10.15 -16.34
N ASP A 365 9.38 -11.41 -16.18
CA ASP A 365 10.77 -11.79 -15.92
C ASP A 365 11.69 -11.36 -17.08
N GLU A 366 11.18 -11.36 -18.31
CA GLU A 366 11.89 -10.86 -19.51
C GLU A 366 12.13 -9.34 -19.42
N GLU A 367 11.13 -8.56 -19.02
CA GLU A 367 11.27 -7.10 -18.85
C GLU A 367 12.25 -6.75 -17.71
N VAL A 368 12.26 -7.55 -16.64
CA VAL A 368 13.25 -7.40 -15.55
C VAL A 368 14.65 -7.67 -16.06
N LYS A 369 14.82 -8.75 -16.83
CA LYS A 369 16.11 -9.11 -17.43
C LYS A 369 16.60 -8.01 -18.38
N GLU A 370 15.76 -7.52 -19.28
CA GLU A 370 16.08 -6.43 -20.21
C GLU A 370 16.56 -5.16 -19.48
N ILE A 371 15.86 -4.76 -18.40
CA ILE A 371 16.20 -3.53 -17.65
C ILE A 371 17.51 -3.67 -16.88
N TYR A 372 17.75 -4.82 -16.24
CA TYR A 372 18.84 -5.00 -15.28
C TYR A 372 20.07 -5.71 -15.87
N SER A 373 19.94 -6.42 -17.00
CA SER A 373 21.08 -7.01 -17.69
C SER A 373 22.07 -5.94 -18.16
N ASP A 374 21.57 -4.89 -18.80
CA ASP A 374 22.42 -3.78 -19.25
C ASP A 374 23.20 -3.15 -18.09
N MET A 375 22.59 -3.05 -16.91
CA MET A 375 23.24 -2.49 -15.73
C MET A 375 24.50 -3.28 -15.33
N ILE A 376 24.49 -4.59 -15.52
CA ILE A 376 25.55 -5.49 -15.04
C ILE A 376 26.44 -5.96 -16.18
N LEU A 377 25.84 -6.32 -17.32
CA LEU A 377 26.50 -7.00 -18.41
C LEU A 377 27.05 -6.06 -19.50
N SER A 378 26.69 -4.77 -19.47
CA SER A 378 27.25 -3.81 -20.43
C SER A 378 28.77 -3.67 -20.27
N PRO A 379 29.55 -3.60 -21.37
CA PRO A 379 31.00 -3.33 -21.32
C PRO A 379 31.34 -2.05 -20.55
N THR A 380 30.47 -1.06 -20.60
CA THR A 380 30.65 0.24 -19.91
C THR A 380 30.04 0.28 -18.50
N SER A 381 29.52 -0.84 -17.99
CA SER A 381 28.86 -0.89 -16.68
C SER A 381 29.81 -0.47 -15.55
N LYS A 382 29.33 0.41 -14.66
CA LYS A 382 30.05 0.87 -13.47
C LYS A 382 29.41 0.26 -12.23
N ILE A 383 29.75 -0.98 -11.94
CA ILE A 383 29.17 -1.77 -10.85
C ILE A 383 30.09 -1.84 -9.64
N ALA A 384 29.49 -1.99 -8.46
CA ALA A 384 30.15 -2.25 -7.19
C ALA A 384 29.43 -3.36 -6.42
N GLY A 385 30.14 -4.03 -5.52
CA GLY A 385 29.68 -5.18 -4.76
C GLY A 385 30.83 -6.13 -4.51
N LEU A 386 30.66 -7.08 -3.57
CA LEU A 386 31.73 -7.98 -3.17
C LEU A 386 32.35 -8.74 -4.36
N ARG A 387 31.52 -9.16 -5.31
CA ARG A 387 31.95 -9.90 -6.50
C ARG A 387 32.00 -9.05 -7.77
N ALA A 388 31.82 -7.74 -7.69
CA ALA A 388 31.75 -6.87 -8.86
C ALA A 388 33.02 -6.94 -9.71
N LYS A 389 34.22 -6.97 -9.07
CA LYS A 389 35.50 -7.10 -9.76
C LYS A 389 35.60 -8.43 -10.49
N GLU A 390 35.25 -9.55 -9.83
CA GLU A 390 35.23 -10.88 -10.45
C GLU A 390 34.32 -10.95 -11.67
N ILE A 391 33.11 -10.36 -11.53
CA ILE A 391 32.12 -10.31 -12.62
C ILE A 391 32.69 -9.50 -13.81
N LYS A 392 33.26 -8.34 -13.56
CA LYS A 392 33.86 -7.51 -14.60
C LYS A 392 35.00 -8.22 -15.31
N THR A 393 35.95 -8.77 -14.57
CA THR A 393 37.09 -9.51 -15.16
C THR A 393 36.59 -10.61 -16.10
N LYS A 394 35.61 -11.41 -15.65
CA LYS A 394 35.01 -12.46 -16.50
C LYS A 394 34.32 -11.96 -17.74
N LEU A 395 33.63 -10.81 -17.66
CA LEU A 395 32.99 -10.17 -18.79
C LEU A 395 34.03 -9.64 -19.77
N ASP A 396 35.06 -8.95 -19.28
CA ASP A 396 36.15 -8.41 -20.10
C ASP A 396 36.92 -9.53 -20.84
N GLU A 397 37.15 -10.65 -20.19
CA GLU A 397 37.72 -11.86 -20.83
C GLU A 397 36.84 -12.41 -21.94
N GLN A 398 35.52 -12.41 -21.77
CA GLN A 398 34.56 -12.86 -22.78
C GLN A 398 34.41 -11.88 -23.95
N PHE A 399 34.54 -10.58 -23.70
CA PHE A 399 34.40 -9.54 -24.70
C PHE A 399 35.68 -9.27 -25.49
N HIS A 400 36.83 -9.68 -24.94
CA HIS A 400 38.12 -9.44 -25.55
C HIS A 400 38.21 -9.96 -26.99
N GLY A 401 38.50 -9.05 -27.94
CA GLY A 401 38.63 -9.39 -29.35
C GLY A 401 37.31 -9.68 -30.10
N LYS A 402 36.16 -9.39 -29.48
CA LYS A 402 34.82 -9.61 -30.05
C LYS A 402 34.30 -8.35 -30.73
N THR A 403 33.51 -8.55 -31.80
CA THR A 403 32.73 -7.50 -32.43
C THR A 403 31.53 -7.08 -31.58
N GLU A 404 30.96 -5.89 -31.82
CA GLU A 404 29.75 -5.42 -31.13
C GLU A 404 28.62 -6.45 -31.20
N GLN A 405 28.39 -7.07 -32.35
CA GLN A 405 27.33 -8.05 -32.55
C GLN A 405 27.56 -9.36 -31.73
N GLU A 406 28.83 -9.82 -31.68
CA GLU A 406 29.20 -10.96 -30.83
C GLU A 406 29.04 -10.66 -29.33
N ILE A 407 29.36 -9.40 -28.92
CA ILE A 407 29.17 -8.95 -27.53
C ILE A 407 27.65 -8.92 -27.19
N ASP A 408 26.80 -8.42 -28.08
CA ASP A 408 25.35 -8.41 -27.88
C ASP A 408 24.78 -9.84 -27.75
N ASP A 409 25.28 -10.78 -28.53
CA ASP A 409 24.92 -12.20 -28.44
C ASP A 409 25.35 -12.80 -27.11
N ILE A 410 26.57 -12.52 -26.63
CA ILE A 410 27.07 -12.96 -25.33
C ILE A 410 26.20 -12.37 -24.22
N VAL A 411 25.93 -11.07 -24.22
CA VAL A 411 25.06 -10.39 -23.23
C VAL A 411 23.66 -10.98 -23.21
N SER A 412 23.08 -11.23 -24.39
CA SER A 412 21.77 -11.87 -24.52
C SER A 412 21.72 -13.26 -23.90
N ASN A 413 22.74 -14.07 -24.15
CA ASN A 413 22.84 -15.43 -23.60
C ASN A 413 23.05 -15.44 -22.09
N LEU A 414 23.93 -14.56 -21.57
CA LEU A 414 24.13 -14.38 -20.13
C LEU A 414 22.86 -13.89 -19.44
N SER A 415 22.16 -12.92 -20.04
CA SER A 415 20.88 -12.41 -19.53
C SER A 415 19.82 -13.51 -19.40
N LYS A 416 19.75 -14.43 -20.36
CA LYS A 416 18.81 -15.56 -20.31
C LYS A 416 19.15 -16.56 -19.18
N SER A 417 20.42 -16.77 -18.89
CA SER A 417 20.90 -17.75 -17.91
C SER A 417 20.95 -17.20 -16.48
N MET A 418 21.15 -15.91 -16.31
CA MET A 418 21.26 -15.26 -15.00
C MET A 418 19.89 -14.92 -14.39
N SER A 419 19.85 -14.80 -13.07
CA SER A 419 18.70 -14.30 -12.32
C SER A 419 18.95 -12.87 -11.89
N PHE A 420 17.97 -11.99 -12.15
CA PHE A 420 17.99 -10.58 -11.77
C PHE A 420 16.80 -10.30 -10.85
N ASN A 421 17.07 -10.07 -9.58
CA ASN A 421 16.05 -9.76 -8.59
C ASN A 421 16.23 -8.32 -8.13
N PRO A 422 15.34 -7.37 -8.54
CA PRO A 422 15.49 -5.97 -8.23
C PRO A 422 15.46 -5.69 -6.72
N LEU A 423 16.43 -4.92 -6.25
CA LEU A 423 16.52 -4.41 -4.89
C LEU A 423 16.42 -2.86 -4.88
N PRO A 424 16.15 -2.24 -3.73
CA PRO A 424 16.03 -0.78 -3.63
C PRO A 424 17.25 -0.02 -4.17
N THR A 425 18.44 -0.54 -3.96
CA THR A 425 19.72 0.10 -4.27
C THR A 425 20.62 -0.74 -5.19
N GLY A 426 20.05 -1.71 -5.90
CA GLY A 426 20.83 -2.58 -6.77
C GLY A 426 20.04 -3.79 -7.25
N VAL A 427 20.74 -4.89 -7.48
CA VAL A 427 20.19 -6.15 -7.97
C VAL A 427 20.77 -7.32 -7.16
N CYS A 428 19.94 -8.30 -6.83
CA CYS A 428 20.37 -9.58 -6.32
C CYS A 428 20.48 -10.59 -7.47
N LEU A 429 21.65 -11.23 -7.60
CA LEU A 429 21.92 -12.25 -8.62
C LEU A 429 21.66 -13.67 -8.12
N TYR A 430 21.08 -13.84 -6.93
CA TYR A 430 20.74 -15.13 -6.38
C TYR A 430 19.65 -15.83 -7.18
N ASP A 431 19.85 -17.09 -7.50
CA ASP A 431 18.85 -17.92 -8.17
C ASP A 431 17.91 -18.58 -7.15
N PHE A 432 16.74 -17.98 -6.92
CA PHE A 432 15.74 -18.48 -5.98
C PHE A 432 15.15 -19.86 -6.35
N ARG A 433 15.43 -20.38 -7.54
CA ARG A 433 15.08 -21.77 -7.90
C ARG A 433 15.90 -22.79 -7.10
N ARG A 434 17.05 -22.38 -6.55
CA ARG A 434 17.91 -23.20 -5.69
C ARG A 434 17.49 -23.23 -4.22
N GLY A 435 16.45 -22.49 -3.84
CA GLY A 435 15.93 -22.38 -2.48
C GLY A 435 15.81 -20.93 -2.00
N ASN A 436 15.44 -20.77 -0.73
CA ASN A 436 15.33 -19.44 -0.13
C ASN A 436 16.73 -18.89 0.22
N CYS A 437 16.86 -17.55 0.11
CA CYS A 437 18.05 -16.87 0.59
C CYS A 437 18.10 -16.94 2.13
N SER A 438 19.25 -17.31 2.68
CA SER A 438 19.47 -17.39 4.13
C SER A 438 19.75 -16.02 4.78
N ASP A 439 20.17 -15.03 3.99
CA ASP A 439 20.76 -13.78 4.51
C ASP A 439 19.73 -12.68 4.79
N GLY A 440 18.46 -12.90 4.47
CA GLY A 440 17.37 -11.96 4.76
C GLY A 440 17.49 -10.62 4.02
N ASP A 441 17.06 -9.51 4.67
CA ASP A 441 16.90 -8.18 4.02
C ASP A 441 18.15 -7.29 4.11
N GLY A 442 19.29 -7.81 4.54
CA GLY A 442 20.52 -7.04 4.81
C GLY A 442 21.49 -6.89 3.63
N CYS A 443 21.06 -7.13 2.39
CA CYS A 443 21.93 -7.29 1.21
C CYS A 443 23.01 -6.20 1.05
N PHE A 444 22.65 -4.93 1.12
CA PHE A 444 23.62 -3.83 0.94
C PHE A 444 24.33 -3.43 2.24
N PHE A 445 23.74 -3.65 3.41
CA PHE A 445 24.36 -3.37 4.69
C PHE A 445 25.50 -4.32 5.03
N TYR A 446 25.45 -5.55 4.51
CA TYR A 446 26.45 -6.58 4.79
C TYR A 446 27.24 -6.98 3.54
N ASN A 447 27.07 -6.24 2.45
CA ASN A 447 27.75 -6.48 1.17
C ASN A 447 27.66 -7.97 0.75
N CYS A 448 26.42 -8.45 0.61
CA CYS A 448 26.14 -9.84 0.22
C CYS A 448 26.81 -10.20 -1.13
N PRO A 449 27.39 -11.41 -1.29
CA PRO A 449 28.05 -11.83 -2.53
C PRO A 449 27.17 -11.78 -3.78
N ASN A 450 25.84 -11.89 -3.60
CA ASN A 450 24.89 -11.83 -4.71
C ASN A 450 24.33 -10.41 -4.94
N TYR A 451 24.75 -9.43 -4.13
CA TYR A 451 24.33 -8.06 -4.28
C TYR A 451 25.29 -7.30 -5.20
N VAL A 452 24.73 -6.65 -6.21
CA VAL A 452 25.44 -5.77 -7.13
C VAL A 452 24.70 -4.44 -7.22
N THR A 453 25.43 -3.35 -7.17
CA THR A 453 24.91 -1.99 -7.33
C THR A 453 25.67 -1.25 -8.43
N GLU A 454 25.24 -0.05 -8.79
CA GLU A 454 25.77 0.79 -9.87
C GLU A 454 25.87 2.24 -9.41
N VAL A 455 26.69 3.02 -10.08
CA VAL A 455 26.94 4.45 -9.80
C VAL A 455 25.66 5.27 -9.68
N LYS A 456 24.59 4.96 -10.41
CA LYS A 456 23.31 5.67 -10.29
C LYS A 456 22.65 5.55 -8.90
N PHE A 457 23.01 4.54 -8.11
CA PHE A 457 22.53 4.37 -6.72
C PHE A 457 23.42 5.07 -5.69
N TYR A 458 24.58 5.60 -6.10
CA TYR A 458 25.53 6.27 -5.21
C TYR A 458 24.88 7.35 -4.32
N PRO A 459 24.03 8.28 -4.83
CA PRO A 459 23.45 9.32 -3.96
C PRO A 459 22.62 8.76 -2.82
N ILE A 460 21.94 7.63 -3.05
CA ILE A 460 21.10 6.98 -2.03
C ILE A 460 21.97 6.28 -0.99
N LEU A 461 22.97 5.52 -1.45
CA LEU A 461 23.89 4.78 -0.58
C LEU A 461 24.74 5.75 0.24
N LYS A 462 25.17 6.86 -0.33
CA LYS A 462 25.89 7.92 0.38
C LYS A 462 25.02 8.57 1.46
N GLN A 463 23.77 8.90 1.15
CA GLN A 463 22.82 9.43 2.15
C GLN A 463 22.62 8.46 3.31
N GLU A 464 22.53 7.15 3.02
CA GLU A 464 22.38 6.13 4.05
C GLU A 464 23.63 6.05 4.94
N LEU A 465 24.83 6.12 4.33
CA LEU A 465 26.10 6.15 5.06
C LEU A 465 26.18 7.36 6.00
N GLU A 466 25.82 8.56 5.51
CA GLU A 466 25.80 9.79 6.33
C GLU A 466 24.79 9.71 7.48
N LEU A 467 23.64 9.06 7.26
CA LEU A 467 22.66 8.83 8.33
C LEU A 467 23.21 7.88 9.39
N MET A 468 23.92 6.81 9.00
CA MET A 468 24.57 5.90 9.94
C MET A 468 25.63 6.62 10.77
N GLU A 469 26.45 7.49 10.16
CA GLU A 469 27.45 8.29 10.87
C GLU A 469 26.82 9.19 11.93
N LYS A 470 25.73 9.86 11.60
CA LYS A 470 24.97 10.70 12.53
C LYS A 470 24.35 9.89 13.67
N GLU A 471 23.80 8.72 13.37
CA GLU A 471 23.23 7.82 14.39
C GLU A 471 24.32 7.26 15.31
N MET A 472 25.46 6.88 14.77
CA MET A 472 26.60 6.38 15.54
C MET A 472 27.13 7.47 16.49
N ALA A 473 27.27 8.73 16.02
CA ALA A 473 27.65 9.84 16.86
C ALA A 473 26.64 10.04 18.02
N ARG A 474 25.35 10.03 17.71
CA ARG A 474 24.28 10.14 18.70
C ARG A 474 24.27 8.99 19.71
N PHE A 475 24.48 7.74 19.29
CA PHE A 475 24.53 6.59 20.20
C PHE A 475 25.74 6.68 21.13
N LYS A 476 26.87 7.17 20.63
CA LYS A 476 28.08 7.41 21.44
C LYS A 476 27.84 8.47 22.52
N GLU A 477 27.21 9.61 22.15
CA GLU A 477 26.82 10.66 23.10
C GLU A 477 25.87 10.16 24.19
N LEU A 478 24.94 9.25 23.82
CA LEU A 478 23.97 8.68 24.76
C LEU A 478 24.47 7.47 25.54
N GLY A 479 25.73 7.05 25.37
CA GLY A 479 26.32 5.87 26.02
C GLY A 479 25.67 4.53 25.60
N ARG A 480 25.02 4.50 24.42
CA ARG A 480 24.29 3.33 23.90
C ARG A 480 25.21 2.42 23.07
N GLU A 481 26.17 1.81 23.73
CA GLU A 481 27.25 1.03 23.09
C GLU A 481 26.73 -0.08 22.16
N ARG A 482 25.72 -0.84 22.56
CA ARG A 482 25.15 -1.94 21.72
C ARG A 482 24.53 -1.41 20.42
N ASP A 483 23.85 -0.27 20.46
CA ASP A 483 23.25 0.31 19.27
C ASP A 483 24.33 0.91 18.37
N TRP A 484 25.37 1.50 18.95
CA TRP A 484 26.54 1.96 18.22
C TRP A 484 27.23 0.78 17.48
N GLN A 485 27.50 -0.33 18.17
CA GLN A 485 28.14 -1.51 17.58
C GLN A 485 27.31 -2.08 16.41
N ARG A 486 25.98 -2.16 16.54
CA ARG A 486 25.10 -2.61 15.46
C ARG A 486 25.21 -1.72 14.21
N GLN A 487 25.26 -0.41 14.37
CA GLN A 487 25.44 0.50 13.24
C GLN A 487 26.85 0.44 12.68
N TYR A 488 27.85 0.31 13.52
CA TYR A 488 29.26 0.20 13.11
C TYR A 488 29.50 -1.03 12.23
N VAL A 489 28.93 -2.18 12.54
CA VAL A 489 29.02 -3.38 11.69
C VAL A 489 28.48 -3.09 10.29
N LYS A 490 27.31 -2.46 10.18
CA LYS A 490 26.73 -2.09 8.87
C LYS A 490 27.60 -1.07 8.14
N TYR A 491 28.09 -0.07 8.85
CA TYR A 491 28.97 0.96 8.32
C TYR A 491 30.25 0.37 7.69
N GLN A 492 30.87 -0.58 8.35
CA GLN A 492 32.10 -1.24 7.86
C GLN A 492 31.90 -1.93 6.49
N TYR A 493 30.70 -2.42 6.20
CA TYR A 493 30.40 -3.05 4.90
C TYR A 493 29.92 -2.03 3.87
N LEU A 494 29.13 -1.03 4.28
CA LEU A 494 28.57 -0.05 3.35
C LEU A 494 29.62 0.96 2.88
N LYS A 495 30.52 1.41 3.75
CA LYS A 495 31.51 2.43 3.42
C LYS A 495 32.43 2.05 2.25
N PRO A 496 33.07 0.89 2.21
CA PRO A 496 33.89 0.50 1.07
C PRO A 496 33.14 0.42 -0.25
N LEU A 497 31.85 0.05 -0.19
CA LEU A 497 30.97 0.00 -1.35
C LEU A 497 30.70 1.41 -1.90
N VAL A 498 30.39 2.37 -1.02
CA VAL A 498 30.18 3.79 -1.38
C VAL A 498 31.46 4.40 -1.90
N ASP A 499 32.60 4.18 -1.25
CA ASP A 499 33.92 4.68 -1.68
C ASP A 499 34.27 4.16 -3.08
N SER A 500 34.00 2.88 -3.37
CA SER A 500 34.23 2.27 -4.71
C SER A 500 33.37 2.95 -5.79
N LEU A 501 32.12 3.26 -5.49
CA LEU A 501 31.24 3.97 -6.43
C LEU A 501 31.69 5.42 -6.64
N GLU A 502 32.18 6.10 -5.61
CA GLU A 502 32.69 7.48 -5.69
C GLU A 502 33.93 7.56 -6.60
N VAL A 503 34.85 6.61 -6.46
CA VAL A 503 36.04 6.50 -7.32
C VAL A 503 35.62 6.32 -8.77
N GLN A 504 34.68 5.41 -9.06
CA GLN A 504 34.19 5.18 -10.43
C GLN A 504 33.43 6.38 -11.01
N MET A 505 32.76 7.18 -10.18
CA MET A 505 32.04 8.38 -10.58
C MET A 505 33.00 9.49 -11.01
N ASN A 506 34.11 9.65 -10.27
CA ASN A 506 35.10 10.69 -10.50
C ASN A 506 36.13 10.33 -11.59
N GLY A 507 35.97 9.21 -12.28
CA GLY A 507 36.85 8.79 -13.38
C GLY A 507 38.28 8.45 -12.98
N LYS A 508 38.53 8.27 -11.68
CA LYS A 508 39.80 7.70 -11.17
C LYS A 508 39.67 6.19 -11.19
N GLU A 509 40.32 5.53 -12.12
CA GLU A 509 40.47 4.08 -12.08
C GLU A 509 41.11 3.65 -10.75
N ALA A 510 40.51 2.67 -10.10
CA ALA A 510 40.99 2.09 -8.83
C ALA A 510 42.06 1.00 -9.10
#